data_591af3b3c1265e1346823beaeeff03ee
#
_entry.id   591af3b3c1265e1346823beaeeff03ee
#
_cell.length_a   1.000
_cell.length_b   1.000
_cell.length_c   1.000
_cell.angle_alpha   90.00
_cell.angle_beta   90.00
_cell.angle_gamma   90.00
#
_symmetry.space_group_name_H-M   'P 1'
#
loop_
_entity.id
_entity.type
_entity.pdbx_description
1 polymer ?
#
loop_
_entity_poly.entity_id
_entity_poly.type
_entity_poly.pdbx_seq_one_letter_code
_entity_poly.pdbx_strand_id
1 'polypeptide(L)'
;AASDVYKRQVFRRVSMERESFKSRLGFILVSAGCAIGIGNVWRFPYVAGENGGGLFVLLYLVFLVLMGIPVLTMELAVGRASRKSAVLGYKKLEKPKSKWHIHGWFCMLGCYLLMMYYTTVSGWMTSYFYKFATGTFESGMTSEQVSGVFSQLQSNPIEMVIWMAIITILGFLVCSRGIQKGIEKVSKVMMIALLVLILALAVNSILLSGAGEGLKFYLVPDFEKVSEIGIGNIVSAAMNQSFFTLSLGIAAMEIFGSYMSKDDTLPGESV
;
A
#
# COMPACT_ATOMS: atom_id res chain seq x y z
N ALA A 1 44.61 13.56 22.93
CA ALA A 1 44.26 12.13 22.78
C ALA A 1 42.78 11.85 23.17
N ALA A 2 42.32 12.23 24.38
CA ALA A 2 40.93 12.00 24.81
C ALA A 2 39.89 12.81 23.99
N SER A 3 40.23 14.06 23.61
CA SER A 3 39.40 14.92 22.76
C SER A 3 39.22 14.35 21.34
N ASP A 4 40.20 13.67 20.78
CA ASP A 4 40.12 13.03 19.44
C ASP A 4 39.29 11.74 19.46
N VAL A 5 39.37 10.98 20.53
CA VAL A 5 38.53 9.79 20.70
C VAL A 5 37.07 10.20 20.90
N TYR A 6 36.81 11.26 21.68
CA TYR A 6 35.45 11.78 21.85
C TYR A 6 34.89 12.40 20.56
N LYS A 7 35.71 13.16 19.82
CA LYS A 7 35.33 13.65 18.47
C LYS A 7 35.08 12.52 17.49
N ARG A 8 35.90 11.47 17.47
CA ARG A 8 35.68 10.29 16.63
C ARG A 8 34.45 9.49 17.05
N GLN A 9 34.14 9.39 18.34
CA GLN A 9 32.92 8.76 18.82
C GLN A 9 31.67 9.60 18.54
N VAL A 10 31.76 10.94 18.69
CA VAL A 10 30.67 11.84 18.31
C VAL A 10 30.50 11.89 16.79
N PHE A 11 31.59 11.93 16.00
CA PHE A 11 31.52 11.79 14.54
C PHE A 11 30.99 10.42 14.09
N ARG A 12 31.34 9.33 14.78
CA ARG A 12 30.77 8.00 14.52
C ARG A 12 29.30 7.90 14.89
N ARG A 13 28.81 8.65 15.88
CA ARG A 13 27.39 8.79 16.18
C ARG A 13 26.63 9.69 15.20
N VAL A 14 27.30 10.64 14.58
CA VAL A 14 26.68 11.59 13.61
C VAL A 14 26.67 11.04 12.18
N SER A 15 27.55 10.10 11.87
CA SER A 15 27.48 9.34 10.61
C SER A 15 26.90 7.94 10.81
N MET A 16 25.75 7.84 11.45
CA MET A 16 24.91 6.68 11.19
C MET A 16 24.44 6.83 9.74
N GLU A 17 25.19 6.24 8.83
CA GLU A 17 24.71 6.06 7.46
C GLU A 17 23.35 5.40 7.57
N ARG A 18 22.36 6.05 6.98
CA ARG A 18 20.99 5.51 6.99
C ARG A 18 21.04 4.15 6.30
N GLU A 19 20.43 3.12 6.92
CA GLU A 19 20.32 1.81 6.30
C GLU A 19 19.85 1.97 4.86
N SER A 20 20.40 1.20 3.94
CA SER A 20 19.94 1.10 2.56
C SER A 20 19.40 -0.30 2.29
N PHE A 21 18.55 -0.44 1.29
CA PHE A 21 18.11 -1.76 0.86
C PHE A 21 19.30 -2.59 0.40
N LYS A 22 19.29 -3.87 0.75
CA LYS A 22 20.39 -4.81 0.45
C LYS A 22 20.47 -5.14 -1.04
N SER A 23 19.35 -5.08 -1.75
CA SER A 23 19.27 -5.40 -3.17
C SER A 23 18.15 -4.60 -3.85
N ARG A 24 18.30 -4.36 -5.16
CA ARG A 24 17.27 -3.76 -6.02
C ARG A 24 15.95 -4.53 -5.93
N LEU A 25 15.99 -5.86 -6.00
CA LEU A 25 14.81 -6.69 -5.82
C LEU A 25 14.15 -6.49 -4.44
N GLY A 26 14.95 -6.26 -3.39
CA GLY A 26 14.44 -5.92 -2.06
C GLY A 26 13.65 -4.63 -2.05
N PHE A 27 14.19 -3.58 -2.67
CA PHE A 27 13.52 -2.29 -2.83
C PHE A 27 12.20 -2.44 -3.59
N ILE A 28 12.24 -3.07 -4.78
CA ILE A 28 11.04 -3.28 -5.61
C ILE A 28 9.96 -4.05 -4.85
N LEU A 29 10.30 -5.16 -4.20
CA LEU A 29 9.32 -5.96 -3.46
C LEU A 29 8.75 -5.25 -2.23
N VAL A 30 9.52 -4.41 -1.55
CA VAL A 30 9.01 -3.61 -0.43
C VAL A 30 8.11 -2.49 -0.95
N SER A 31 8.50 -1.79 -2.01
CA SER A 31 7.69 -0.75 -2.64
C SER A 31 6.40 -1.33 -3.22
N ALA A 32 6.49 -2.47 -3.92
CA ALA A 32 5.33 -3.21 -4.39
C ALA A 32 4.44 -3.67 -3.24
N GLY A 33 5.01 -4.12 -2.11
CA GLY A 33 4.25 -4.51 -0.91
C GLY A 33 3.54 -3.33 -0.23
N CYS A 34 4.06 -2.12 -0.39
CA CYS A 34 3.37 -0.90 0.03
C CYS A 34 2.23 -0.52 -0.94
N ALA A 35 2.46 -0.72 -2.24
CA ALA A 35 1.48 -0.44 -3.28
C ALA A 35 0.39 -1.52 -3.38
N ILE A 36 0.77 -2.80 -3.32
CA ILE A 36 -0.17 -3.94 -3.41
C ILE A 36 -0.65 -4.31 -2.00
N GLY A 37 -1.67 -3.64 -1.56
CA GLY A 37 -2.29 -3.87 -0.26
C GLY A 37 -3.77 -4.25 -0.38
N ILE A 38 -4.47 -4.11 0.73
CA ILE A 38 -5.93 -4.31 0.83
C ILE A 38 -6.69 -3.49 -0.23
N GLY A 39 -6.15 -2.32 -0.58
CA GLY A 39 -6.71 -1.45 -1.62
C GLY A 39 -6.82 -2.10 -3.00
N ASN A 40 -5.90 -2.96 -3.37
CA ASN A 40 -5.87 -3.59 -4.68
C ASN A 40 -6.60 -4.93 -4.70
N VAL A 41 -6.46 -5.71 -3.62
CA VAL A 41 -7.03 -7.05 -3.56
C VAL A 41 -8.51 -7.03 -3.18
N TRP A 42 -8.91 -6.13 -2.30
CA TRP A 42 -10.28 -6.06 -1.77
C TRP A 42 -11.08 -4.87 -2.31
N ARG A 43 -10.52 -3.64 -2.24
CA ARG A 43 -11.25 -2.44 -2.62
C ARG A 43 -11.38 -2.29 -4.14
N PHE A 44 -10.33 -2.58 -4.89
CA PHE A 44 -10.33 -2.38 -6.35
C PHE A 44 -11.44 -3.16 -7.07
N PRO A 45 -11.65 -4.48 -6.82
CA PRO A 45 -12.74 -5.22 -7.44
C PRO A 45 -14.12 -4.64 -7.11
N TYR A 46 -14.32 -4.19 -5.87
CA TYR A 46 -15.56 -3.56 -5.44
C TYR A 46 -15.80 -2.24 -6.19
N VAL A 47 -14.81 -1.35 -6.21
CA VAL A 47 -14.92 -0.06 -6.90
C VAL A 47 -15.11 -0.25 -8.42
N ALA A 48 -14.45 -1.22 -9.03
CA ALA A 48 -14.66 -1.58 -10.44
C ALA A 48 -16.10 -2.04 -10.70
N GLY A 49 -16.66 -2.84 -9.79
CA GLY A 49 -18.05 -3.28 -9.83
C GLY A 49 -19.06 -2.13 -9.81
N GLU A 50 -18.87 -1.20 -8.88
CA GLU A 50 -19.73 -0.03 -8.69
C GLU A 50 -19.61 1.02 -9.80
N ASN A 51 -18.46 1.08 -10.52
CA ASN A 51 -18.16 2.13 -11.49
C ASN A 51 -18.10 1.63 -12.94
N GLY A 52 -18.89 0.61 -13.30
CA GLY A 52 -19.09 0.22 -14.70
C GLY A 52 -17.96 -0.62 -15.30
N GLY A 53 -17.15 -1.29 -14.49
CA GLY A 53 -16.20 -2.32 -14.93
C GLY A 53 -15.13 -1.81 -15.91
N GLY A 54 -15.20 -2.24 -17.17
CA GLY A 54 -14.13 -2.05 -18.15
C GLY A 54 -13.71 -0.61 -18.40
N LEU A 55 -14.63 0.36 -18.40
CA LEU A 55 -14.26 1.77 -18.58
C LEU A 55 -13.50 2.31 -17.38
N PHE A 56 -13.95 1.95 -16.17
CA PHE A 56 -13.22 2.31 -14.94
C PHE A 56 -11.79 1.75 -14.96
N VAL A 57 -11.62 0.48 -15.32
CA VAL A 57 -10.31 -0.18 -15.41
C VAL A 57 -9.40 0.52 -16.43
N LEU A 58 -9.94 0.86 -17.59
CA LEU A 58 -9.21 1.59 -18.63
C LEU A 58 -8.73 2.95 -18.12
N LEU A 59 -9.64 3.74 -17.56
CA LEU A 59 -9.30 5.07 -17.03
C LEU A 59 -8.31 4.97 -15.87
N TYR A 60 -8.48 3.98 -14.98
CA TYR A 60 -7.53 3.71 -13.91
C TYR A 60 -6.12 3.46 -14.45
N LEU A 61 -5.96 2.62 -15.48
CA LEU A 61 -4.64 2.38 -16.09
C LEU A 61 -4.06 3.64 -16.74
N VAL A 62 -4.88 4.44 -17.39
CA VAL A 62 -4.47 5.72 -17.96
C VAL A 62 -3.96 6.66 -16.85
N PHE A 63 -4.71 6.83 -15.75
CA PHE A 63 -4.27 7.65 -14.63
C PHE A 63 -3.04 7.09 -13.91
N LEU A 64 -2.93 5.76 -13.81
CA LEU A 64 -1.76 5.11 -13.23
C LEU A 64 -0.48 5.49 -13.99
N VAL A 65 -0.54 5.49 -15.32
CA VAL A 65 0.62 5.84 -16.16
C VAL A 65 0.85 7.36 -16.20
N LEU A 66 -0.19 8.15 -16.47
CA LEU A 66 -0.03 9.60 -16.71
C LEU A 66 0.21 10.40 -15.43
N MET A 67 -0.33 9.97 -14.32
CA MET A 67 -0.21 10.68 -13.03
C MET A 67 0.58 9.87 -12.02
N GLY A 68 0.33 8.57 -11.93
CA GLY A 68 0.94 7.71 -10.93
C GLY A 68 2.45 7.65 -11.07
N ILE A 69 2.99 7.31 -12.24
CA ILE A 69 4.43 7.20 -12.47
C ILE A 69 5.16 8.53 -12.23
N PRO A 70 4.72 9.69 -12.77
CA PRO A 70 5.40 10.96 -12.51
C PRO A 70 5.39 11.36 -11.03
N VAL A 71 4.26 11.20 -10.33
CA VAL A 71 4.17 11.56 -8.90
C VAL A 71 5.03 10.62 -8.06
N LEU A 72 5.00 9.31 -8.34
CA LEU A 72 5.86 8.32 -7.70
C LEU A 72 7.34 8.68 -7.86
N THR A 73 7.75 9.03 -9.08
CA THR A 73 9.13 9.45 -9.37
C THR A 73 9.51 10.70 -8.58
N MET A 74 8.61 11.66 -8.44
CA MET A 74 8.85 12.88 -7.65
C MET A 74 8.98 12.56 -6.15
N GLU A 75 8.13 11.72 -5.58
CA GLU A 75 8.25 11.31 -4.17
C GLU A 75 9.57 10.58 -3.91
N LEU A 76 9.94 9.62 -4.75
CA LEU A 76 11.22 8.92 -4.67
C LEU A 76 12.41 9.88 -4.78
N ALA A 77 12.33 10.89 -5.67
CA ALA A 77 13.37 11.89 -5.84
C ALA A 77 13.56 12.75 -4.59
N VAL A 78 12.47 13.24 -3.98
CA VAL A 78 12.50 14.03 -2.74
C VAL A 78 13.09 13.20 -1.59
N GLY A 79 12.65 11.95 -1.47
CA GLY A 79 13.18 11.02 -0.47
C GLY A 79 14.68 10.80 -0.63
N ARG A 80 15.14 10.46 -1.85
CA ARG A 80 16.55 10.21 -2.15
C ARG A 80 17.44 11.43 -1.96
N ALA A 81 16.96 12.61 -2.34
CA ALA A 81 17.72 13.86 -2.19
C ALA A 81 17.83 14.28 -0.70
N SER A 82 16.77 14.12 0.05
CA SER A 82 16.74 14.54 1.47
C SER A 82 17.43 13.54 2.37
N ARG A 83 17.24 12.24 2.18
CA ARG A 83 17.61 11.15 3.09
C ARG A 83 17.08 11.37 4.52
N LYS A 84 15.90 11.95 4.62
CA LYS A 84 15.23 12.26 5.89
C LYS A 84 13.78 11.76 5.85
N SER A 85 13.09 11.88 7.00
CA SER A 85 11.63 11.72 7.05
C SER A 85 10.93 12.86 6.32
N ALA A 86 9.65 12.70 5.97
CA ALA A 86 8.90 13.66 5.17
C ALA A 86 9.09 15.13 5.61
N VAL A 87 8.74 15.48 6.86
CA VAL A 87 8.86 16.85 7.37
C VAL A 87 10.30 17.37 7.30
N LEU A 88 11.27 16.58 7.74
CA LEU A 88 12.67 16.96 7.75
C LEU A 88 13.26 16.95 6.33
N GLY A 89 12.72 16.15 5.42
CA GLY A 89 13.09 16.11 4.02
C GLY A 89 12.75 17.41 3.31
N TYR A 90 11.49 17.82 3.39
CA TYR A 90 11.07 19.12 2.84
C TYR A 90 11.81 20.29 3.49
N LYS A 91 11.96 20.29 4.84
CA LYS A 91 12.72 21.34 5.54
C LYS A 91 14.18 21.43 5.07
N LYS A 92 14.79 20.31 4.69
CA LYS A 92 16.19 20.30 4.20
C LYS A 92 16.30 20.81 2.75
N LEU A 93 15.29 20.55 1.92
CA LEU A 93 15.32 20.86 0.49
C LEU A 93 14.69 22.21 0.16
N GLU A 94 13.85 22.75 1.03
CA GLU A 94 13.16 24.01 0.80
C GLU A 94 14.12 25.21 0.76
N LYS A 95 13.78 26.20 -0.07
CA LYS A 95 14.50 27.47 -0.13
C LYS A 95 14.25 28.30 1.14
N PRO A 96 15.17 29.22 1.52
CA PRO A 96 14.93 30.16 2.60
C PRO A 96 13.59 30.91 2.41
N LYS A 97 12.79 31.02 3.48
CA LYS A 97 11.44 31.61 3.49
C LYS A 97 10.32 30.76 2.83
N SER A 98 10.62 29.60 2.25
CA SER A 98 9.60 28.65 1.79
C SER A 98 8.97 27.92 2.97
N LYS A 99 7.77 27.35 2.76
CA LYS A 99 7.01 26.64 3.79
C LYS A 99 6.64 25.21 3.36
N TRP A 100 7.44 24.60 2.49
CA TRP A 100 7.16 23.24 1.98
C TRP A 100 7.16 22.17 3.08
N HIS A 101 7.84 22.40 4.20
CA HIS A 101 7.78 21.51 5.37
C HIS A 101 6.35 21.33 5.92
N ILE A 102 5.44 22.27 5.67
CA ILE A 102 4.03 22.15 6.06
C ILE A 102 3.38 20.98 5.28
N HIS A 103 3.72 20.80 4.01
CA HIS A 103 3.26 19.64 3.23
C HIS A 103 3.69 18.31 3.90
N GLY A 104 4.91 18.23 4.42
CA GLY A 104 5.36 17.07 5.18
C GLY A 104 4.49 16.76 6.41
N TRP A 105 3.97 17.78 7.09
CA TRP A 105 3.02 17.59 8.20
C TRP A 105 1.66 17.06 7.71
N PHE A 106 1.17 17.54 6.57
CA PHE A 106 -0.05 16.99 5.96
C PHE A 106 0.13 15.52 5.55
N CYS A 107 1.28 15.16 5.00
CA CYS A 107 1.61 13.76 4.70
C CYS A 107 1.60 12.89 5.96
N MET A 108 2.20 13.37 7.06
CA MET A 108 2.17 12.65 8.33
C MET A 108 0.75 12.48 8.87
N LEU A 109 -0.06 13.54 8.84
CA LEU A 109 -1.46 13.45 9.25
C LEU A 109 -2.23 12.44 8.39
N GLY A 110 -2.03 12.45 7.08
CA GLY A 110 -2.58 11.47 6.15
C GLY A 110 -2.18 10.03 6.51
N CYS A 111 -0.90 9.80 6.85
CA CYS A 111 -0.44 8.50 7.32
C CYS A 111 -1.16 8.05 8.60
N TYR A 112 -1.33 8.92 9.59
CA TYR A 112 -2.05 8.57 10.83
C TYR A 112 -3.50 8.20 10.55
N LEU A 113 -4.22 9.01 9.76
CA LEU A 113 -5.61 8.72 9.38
C LEU A 113 -5.71 7.41 8.60
N LEU A 114 -4.80 7.18 7.67
CA LEU A 114 -4.74 5.94 6.92
C LEU A 114 -4.49 4.74 7.84
N MET A 115 -3.55 4.83 8.78
CA MET A 115 -3.24 3.75 9.69
C MET A 115 -4.40 3.42 10.63
N MET A 116 -5.20 4.39 11.07
CA MET A 116 -6.43 4.12 11.83
C MET A 116 -7.39 3.21 11.06
N TYR A 117 -7.58 3.48 9.77
CA TYR A 117 -8.41 2.65 8.91
C TYR A 117 -7.77 1.28 8.63
N TYR A 118 -6.49 1.27 8.25
CA TYR A 118 -5.79 0.05 7.83
C TYR A 118 -5.62 -0.96 8.96
N THR A 119 -5.34 -0.52 10.19
CA THR A 119 -5.22 -1.43 11.34
C THR A 119 -6.55 -2.12 11.65
N THR A 120 -7.66 -1.39 11.52
CA THR A 120 -9.00 -1.95 11.72
C THR A 120 -9.32 -3.00 10.65
N VAL A 121 -9.15 -2.66 9.38
CA VAL A 121 -9.43 -3.59 8.27
C VAL A 121 -8.47 -4.79 8.29
N SER A 122 -7.21 -4.59 8.64
CA SER A 122 -6.25 -5.69 8.82
C SER A 122 -6.66 -6.62 9.97
N GLY A 123 -7.25 -6.07 11.03
CA GLY A 123 -7.85 -6.84 12.11
C GLY A 123 -9.00 -7.71 11.61
N TRP A 124 -9.91 -7.16 10.78
CA TRP A 124 -10.99 -7.95 10.17
C TRP A 124 -10.44 -9.07 9.29
N MET A 125 -9.46 -8.81 8.44
CA MET A 125 -8.85 -9.84 7.59
C MET A 125 -8.19 -10.95 8.42
N THR A 126 -7.55 -10.61 9.54
CA THR A 126 -6.93 -11.58 10.44
C THR A 126 -8.00 -12.42 11.17
N SER A 127 -9.09 -11.79 11.61
CA SER A 127 -10.25 -12.50 12.16
C SER A 127 -10.85 -13.48 11.15
N TYR A 128 -11.04 -13.05 9.91
CA TYR A 128 -11.55 -13.92 8.84
C TYR A 128 -10.62 -15.09 8.55
N PHE A 129 -9.32 -14.85 8.49
CA PHE A 129 -8.34 -15.93 8.36
C PHE A 129 -8.51 -16.99 9.46
N TYR A 130 -8.65 -16.54 10.71
CA TYR A 130 -8.89 -17.44 11.85
C TYR A 130 -10.22 -18.19 11.70
N LYS A 131 -11.29 -17.50 11.35
CA LYS A 131 -12.63 -18.09 11.17
C LYS A 131 -12.66 -19.11 10.03
N PHE A 132 -11.94 -18.87 8.92
CA PHE A 132 -11.78 -19.88 7.87
C PHE A 132 -10.96 -21.09 8.35
N ALA A 133 -9.87 -20.86 9.06
CA ALA A 133 -9.01 -21.94 9.56
C ALA A 133 -9.72 -22.80 10.62
N THR A 134 -10.64 -22.24 11.39
CA THR A 134 -11.42 -22.96 12.44
C THR A 134 -12.72 -23.58 11.93
N GLY A 135 -13.01 -23.45 10.61
CA GLY A 135 -14.22 -24.06 10.04
C GLY A 135 -15.53 -23.32 10.36
N THR A 136 -15.47 -22.03 10.70
CA THR A 136 -16.68 -21.21 10.92
C THR A 136 -17.51 -21.07 9.65
N PHE A 137 -16.87 -21.14 8.48
CA PHE A 137 -17.55 -21.13 7.18
C PHE A 137 -17.70 -22.55 6.65
N GLU A 138 -18.94 -23.04 6.64
CA GLU A 138 -19.30 -24.37 6.16
C GLU A 138 -19.83 -24.33 4.73
N SER A 139 -19.69 -25.44 4.00
CA SER A 139 -20.25 -25.57 2.67
C SER A 139 -21.79 -25.54 2.76
N GLY A 140 -22.42 -24.66 1.97
CA GLY A 140 -23.89 -24.52 1.96
C GLY A 140 -24.45 -23.39 2.82
N MET A 141 -23.60 -22.58 3.45
CA MET A 141 -24.05 -21.34 4.11
C MET A 141 -24.71 -20.39 3.10
N THR A 142 -25.82 -19.77 3.50
CA THR A 142 -26.50 -18.75 2.70
C THR A 142 -25.73 -17.42 2.75
N SER A 143 -25.95 -16.54 1.75
CA SER A 143 -25.35 -15.21 1.73
C SER A 143 -25.66 -14.38 2.96
N GLU A 144 -26.85 -14.57 3.56
CA GLU A 144 -27.27 -13.91 4.80
C GLU A 144 -26.45 -14.39 6.00
N GLN A 145 -26.21 -15.71 6.10
CA GLN A 145 -25.37 -16.28 7.15
C GLN A 145 -23.93 -15.80 7.04
N VAL A 146 -23.37 -15.76 5.84
CA VAL A 146 -22.00 -15.25 5.61
C VAL A 146 -21.88 -13.77 5.94
N SER A 147 -22.84 -12.94 5.53
CA SER A 147 -22.86 -11.51 5.88
C SER A 147 -23.12 -11.28 7.38
N GLY A 148 -23.87 -12.16 8.01
CA GLY A 148 -24.12 -12.17 9.45
C GLY A 148 -22.84 -12.33 10.27
N VAL A 149 -21.87 -13.13 9.81
CA VAL A 149 -20.55 -13.28 10.47
C VAL A 149 -19.81 -11.95 10.54
N PHE A 150 -19.88 -11.14 9.49
CA PHE A 150 -19.25 -9.82 9.49
C PHE A 150 -19.98 -8.84 10.40
N SER A 151 -21.29 -8.81 10.36
CA SER A 151 -22.11 -7.97 11.24
C SER A 151 -21.89 -8.31 12.72
N GLN A 152 -21.73 -9.59 13.04
CA GLN A 152 -21.40 -10.05 14.39
C GLN A 152 -20.01 -9.58 14.83
N LEU A 153 -19.01 -9.64 13.94
CA LEU A 153 -17.67 -9.11 14.24
C LEU A 153 -17.71 -7.60 14.49
N GLN A 154 -18.44 -6.85 13.68
CA GLN A 154 -18.58 -5.39 13.84
C GLN A 154 -19.33 -4.99 15.11
N SER A 155 -20.29 -5.80 15.56
CA SER A 155 -21.05 -5.55 16.79
C SER A 155 -20.29 -5.91 18.06
N ASN A 156 -19.12 -6.58 17.94
CA ASN A 156 -18.29 -6.96 19.08
C ASN A 156 -17.00 -6.11 19.15
N PRO A 157 -17.01 -4.94 19.83
CA PRO A 157 -15.86 -4.05 19.90
C PRO A 157 -14.62 -4.69 20.53
N ILE A 158 -14.82 -5.60 21.49
CA ILE A 158 -13.71 -6.28 22.18
C ILE A 158 -12.97 -7.20 21.21
N GLU A 159 -13.69 -8.01 20.44
CA GLU A 159 -13.10 -8.88 19.42
C GLU A 159 -12.35 -8.07 18.37
N MET A 160 -12.93 -6.96 17.90
CA MET A 160 -12.29 -6.05 16.95
C MET A 160 -10.97 -5.49 17.50
N VAL A 161 -10.96 -5.00 18.74
CA VAL A 161 -9.75 -4.45 19.37
C VAL A 161 -8.67 -5.52 19.54
N ILE A 162 -9.03 -6.75 19.91
CA ILE A 162 -8.08 -7.85 20.06
C ILE A 162 -7.38 -8.13 18.72
N TRP A 163 -8.14 -8.30 17.62
CA TRP A 163 -7.56 -8.57 16.30
C TRP A 163 -6.71 -7.41 15.79
N MET A 164 -7.16 -6.17 16.01
CA MET A 164 -6.42 -4.98 15.68
C MET A 164 -5.10 -4.87 16.47
N ALA A 165 -5.14 -5.21 17.76
CA ALA A 165 -3.94 -5.21 18.61
C ALA A 165 -2.94 -6.27 18.16
N ILE A 166 -3.39 -7.49 17.84
CA ILE A 166 -2.52 -8.57 17.37
C ILE A 166 -1.75 -8.13 16.12
N ILE A 167 -2.45 -7.63 15.09
CA ILE A 167 -1.79 -7.25 13.84
C ILE A 167 -0.87 -6.03 14.03
N THR A 168 -1.26 -5.09 14.88
CA THR A 168 -0.45 -3.92 15.20
C THR A 168 0.84 -4.31 15.92
N ILE A 169 0.77 -5.17 16.93
CA ILE A 169 1.94 -5.68 17.65
C ILE A 169 2.88 -6.44 16.69
N LEU A 170 2.34 -7.30 15.82
CA LEU A 170 3.13 -8.01 14.82
C LEU A 170 3.84 -7.02 13.87
N GLY A 171 3.15 -5.98 13.41
CA GLY A 171 3.74 -4.92 12.59
C GLY A 171 4.90 -4.22 13.30
N PHE A 172 4.73 -3.81 14.54
CA PHE A 172 5.79 -3.20 15.33
C PHE A 172 6.98 -4.14 15.58
N LEU A 173 6.74 -5.43 15.82
CA LEU A 173 7.80 -6.43 15.95
C LEU A 173 8.62 -6.57 14.65
N VAL A 174 7.99 -6.51 13.50
CA VAL A 174 8.71 -6.51 12.21
C VAL A 174 9.52 -5.23 12.05
N CYS A 175 8.90 -4.07 12.30
CA CYS A 175 9.58 -2.77 12.19
C CYS A 175 10.76 -2.64 13.16
N SER A 176 10.66 -3.19 14.39
CA SER A 176 11.72 -3.12 15.40
C SER A 176 13.00 -3.83 15.00
N ARG A 177 12.93 -4.76 14.02
CA ARG A 177 14.10 -5.48 13.48
C ARG A 177 14.87 -4.70 12.41
N GLY A 178 14.45 -3.46 12.11
CA GLY A 178 15.04 -2.60 11.10
C GLY A 178 14.60 -2.96 9.68
N ILE A 179 15.18 -2.26 8.70
CA ILE A 179 14.75 -2.39 7.30
C ILE A 179 15.21 -3.70 6.70
N GLN A 180 16.49 -4.01 6.73
CA GLN A 180 17.04 -5.19 6.03
C GLN A 180 16.60 -6.52 6.63
N LYS A 181 16.62 -6.64 7.96
CA LYS A 181 16.30 -7.89 8.67
C LYS A 181 14.81 -8.05 8.98
N GLY A 182 14.08 -6.94 9.09
CA GLY A 182 12.65 -6.91 9.36
C GLY A 182 11.84 -6.72 8.09
N ILE A 183 11.69 -5.49 7.66
CA ILE A 183 10.76 -5.12 6.60
C ILE A 183 11.11 -5.80 5.27
N GLU A 184 12.36 -5.70 4.80
CA GLU A 184 12.77 -6.26 3.50
C GLU A 184 12.61 -7.79 3.46
N LYS A 185 13.04 -8.50 4.52
CA LYS A 185 12.96 -9.96 4.56
C LYS A 185 11.50 -10.45 4.61
N VAL A 186 10.67 -9.83 5.46
CA VAL A 186 9.27 -10.23 5.61
C VAL A 186 8.49 -9.89 4.35
N SER A 187 8.66 -8.68 3.80
CA SER A 187 7.98 -8.25 2.57
C SER A 187 8.32 -9.14 1.39
N LYS A 188 9.59 -9.55 1.21
CA LYS A 188 9.96 -10.48 0.13
C LYS A 188 9.17 -11.78 0.19
N VAL A 189 9.11 -12.40 1.36
CA VAL A 189 8.40 -13.68 1.53
C VAL A 189 6.90 -13.49 1.30
N MET A 190 6.31 -12.46 1.91
CA MET A 190 4.88 -12.19 1.80
C MET A 190 4.46 -11.82 0.37
N MET A 191 5.27 -11.01 -0.34
CA MET A 191 4.96 -10.62 -1.72
C MET A 191 5.04 -11.79 -2.68
N ILE A 192 6.02 -12.67 -2.53
CA ILE A 192 6.10 -13.90 -3.34
C ILE A 192 4.90 -14.80 -3.06
N ALA A 193 4.56 -15.01 -1.79
CA ALA A 193 3.41 -15.81 -1.40
C ALA A 193 2.10 -15.22 -1.95
N LEU A 194 1.92 -13.90 -1.86
CA LEU A 194 0.77 -13.19 -2.42
C LEU A 194 0.68 -13.36 -3.94
N LEU A 195 1.80 -13.22 -4.66
CA LEU A 195 1.84 -13.40 -6.12
C LEU A 195 1.40 -14.82 -6.50
N VAL A 196 1.95 -15.84 -5.84
CA VAL A 196 1.57 -17.25 -6.09
C VAL A 196 0.07 -17.46 -5.82
N LEU A 197 -0.45 -16.89 -4.72
CA LEU A 197 -1.86 -17.00 -4.35
C LEU A 197 -2.76 -16.31 -5.38
N ILE A 198 -2.42 -15.09 -5.82
CA ILE A 198 -3.20 -14.36 -6.84
C ILE A 198 -3.18 -15.13 -8.17
N LEU A 199 -2.04 -15.68 -8.59
CA LEU A 199 -1.97 -16.49 -9.79
C LEU A 199 -2.83 -17.76 -9.69
N ALA A 200 -2.79 -18.46 -8.57
CA ALA A 200 -3.63 -19.62 -8.34
C ALA A 200 -5.12 -19.27 -8.38
N LEU A 201 -5.52 -18.15 -7.75
CA LEU A 201 -6.89 -17.67 -7.79
C LEU A 201 -7.31 -17.24 -9.21
N ALA A 202 -6.45 -16.58 -9.95
CA ALA A 202 -6.71 -16.16 -11.33
C ALA A 202 -6.94 -17.38 -12.24
N VAL A 203 -6.07 -18.39 -12.15
CA VAL A 203 -6.23 -19.65 -12.91
C VAL A 203 -7.54 -20.33 -12.53
N ASN A 204 -7.83 -20.46 -11.23
CA ASN A 204 -9.08 -21.05 -10.77
C ASN A 204 -10.31 -20.28 -11.30
N SER A 205 -10.26 -18.95 -11.25
CA SER A 205 -11.37 -18.09 -11.70
C SER A 205 -11.63 -18.22 -13.20
N ILE A 206 -10.59 -18.38 -14.02
CA ILE A 206 -10.71 -18.58 -15.48
C ILE A 206 -11.35 -19.95 -15.81
N LEU A 207 -11.15 -20.95 -14.96
CA LEU A 207 -11.68 -22.29 -15.13
C LEU A 207 -13.15 -22.44 -14.68
N LEU A 208 -13.71 -21.45 -14.00
CA LEU A 208 -15.11 -21.48 -13.55
C LEU A 208 -16.09 -21.27 -14.70
N SER A 209 -17.26 -21.90 -14.60
CA SER A 209 -18.39 -21.60 -15.48
C SER A 209 -18.83 -20.14 -15.26
N GLY A 210 -18.93 -19.35 -16.35
CA GLY A 210 -19.22 -17.91 -16.25
C GLY A 210 -18.00 -16.99 -16.29
N ALA A 211 -16.78 -17.52 -16.32
CA ALA A 211 -15.54 -16.72 -16.42
C ALA A 211 -15.57 -15.73 -17.60
N GLY A 212 -16.18 -16.13 -18.73
CA GLY A 212 -16.30 -15.28 -19.92
C GLY A 212 -17.13 -14.02 -19.66
N GLU A 213 -18.20 -14.08 -18.89
CA GLU A 213 -19.02 -12.91 -18.52
C GLU A 213 -18.26 -11.98 -17.58
N GLY A 214 -17.57 -12.55 -16.59
CA GLY A 214 -16.72 -11.80 -15.69
C GLY A 214 -15.58 -11.07 -16.42
N LEU A 215 -14.89 -11.73 -17.34
CA LEU A 215 -13.85 -11.11 -18.16
C LEU A 215 -14.42 -10.03 -19.09
N LYS A 216 -15.59 -10.27 -19.69
CA LYS A 216 -16.28 -9.28 -20.52
C LYS A 216 -16.59 -8.02 -19.69
N PHE A 217 -17.14 -8.17 -18.49
CA PHE A 217 -17.43 -7.07 -17.59
C PHE A 217 -16.17 -6.25 -17.25
N TYR A 218 -15.02 -6.92 -17.06
CA TYR A 218 -13.78 -6.30 -16.64
C TYR A 218 -12.99 -5.64 -17.78
N LEU A 219 -13.14 -6.14 -19.01
CA LEU A 219 -12.33 -5.70 -20.16
C LEU A 219 -13.11 -4.86 -21.16
N VAL A 220 -14.44 -5.03 -21.23
CA VAL A 220 -15.28 -4.36 -22.22
C VAL A 220 -16.07 -3.24 -21.56
N PRO A 221 -15.93 -1.99 -22.00
CA PRO A 221 -16.72 -0.87 -21.49
C PRO A 221 -18.22 -1.06 -21.76
N ASP A 222 -19.04 -0.87 -20.74
CA ASP A 222 -20.50 -0.87 -20.82
C ASP A 222 -21.01 0.57 -20.79
N PHE A 223 -21.34 1.12 -21.96
CA PHE A 223 -21.74 2.50 -22.11
C PHE A 223 -23.14 2.80 -21.54
N GLU A 224 -24.00 1.80 -21.38
CA GLU A 224 -25.31 1.97 -20.74
C GLU A 224 -25.10 2.26 -19.25
N LYS A 225 -24.32 1.46 -18.55
CA LYS A 225 -23.93 1.70 -17.16
C LYS A 225 -23.16 3.02 -16.95
N VAL A 226 -22.32 3.39 -17.91
CA VAL A 226 -21.62 4.69 -17.89
C VAL A 226 -22.61 5.86 -17.89
N SER A 227 -23.68 5.75 -18.66
CA SER A 227 -24.73 6.79 -18.70
C SER A 227 -25.50 6.89 -17.38
N GLU A 228 -25.74 5.77 -16.69
CA GLU A 228 -26.43 5.74 -15.40
C GLU A 228 -25.58 6.31 -14.27
N ILE A 229 -24.29 5.92 -14.21
CA ILE A 229 -23.37 6.30 -13.14
C ILE A 229 -22.87 7.75 -13.33
N GLY A 230 -22.70 8.16 -14.58
CA GLY A 230 -22.11 9.44 -14.98
C GLY A 230 -20.58 9.38 -15.09
N ILE A 231 -20.07 9.80 -16.25
CA ILE A 231 -18.64 9.75 -16.59
C ILE A 231 -17.75 10.47 -15.55
N GLY A 232 -18.22 11.57 -14.96
CA GLY A 232 -17.46 12.32 -13.94
C GLY A 232 -17.20 11.51 -12.67
N ASN A 233 -18.15 10.70 -12.25
CA ASN A 233 -18.01 9.83 -11.09
C ASN A 233 -16.98 8.73 -11.37
N ILE A 234 -17.05 8.12 -12.56
CA ILE A 234 -16.11 7.05 -12.98
C ILE A 234 -14.67 7.60 -13.09
N VAL A 235 -14.50 8.78 -13.70
CA VAL A 235 -13.20 9.46 -13.80
C VAL A 235 -12.63 9.76 -12.41
N SER A 236 -13.44 10.32 -11.51
CA SER A 236 -13.02 10.61 -10.14
C SER A 236 -12.66 9.34 -9.36
N ALA A 237 -13.46 8.28 -9.49
CA ALA A 237 -13.20 6.99 -8.85
C ALA A 237 -11.90 6.35 -9.37
N ALA A 238 -11.67 6.36 -10.69
CA ALA A 238 -10.48 5.82 -11.33
C ALA A 238 -9.21 6.59 -10.94
N MET A 239 -9.27 7.92 -10.93
CA MET A 239 -8.18 8.78 -10.48
C MET A 239 -7.85 8.53 -9.00
N ASN A 240 -8.85 8.56 -8.13
CA ASN A 240 -8.65 8.29 -6.70
C ASN A 240 -8.06 6.90 -6.46
N GLN A 241 -8.52 5.88 -7.18
CA GLN A 241 -8.00 4.53 -7.07
C GLN A 241 -6.54 4.43 -7.55
N SER A 242 -6.12 5.17 -8.57
CA SER A 242 -4.74 5.17 -9.04
C SER A 242 -3.76 5.74 -8.02
N PHE A 243 -4.13 6.84 -7.35
CA PHE A 243 -3.35 7.40 -6.24
C PHE A 243 -3.31 6.48 -5.03
N PHE A 244 -4.45 5.89 -4.70
CA PHE A 244 -4.57 4.98 -3.57
C PHE A 244 -3.72 3.71 -3.78
N THR A 245 -3.72 3.14 -4.99
CA THR A 245 -2.93 1.96 -5.36
C THR A 245 -1.45 2.16 -5.13
N LEU A 246 -0.90 3.32 -5.49
CA LEU A 246 0.52 3.61 -5.36
C LEU A 246 0.89 4.24 -4.01
N SER A 247 -0.07 4.39 -3.09
CA SER A 247 0.13 5.04 -1.79
C SER A 247 0.74 6.45 -1.90
N LEU A 248 0.34 7.21 -2.92
CA LEU A 248 0.84 8.55 -3.18
C LEU A 248 0.20 9.61 -2.28
N GLY A 249 0.92 10.70 -2.03
CA GLY A 249 0.43 11.85 -1.26
C GLY A 249 0.61 11.74 0.25
N ILE A 250 1.04 10.60 0.75
CA ILE A 250 1.31 10.36 2.19
C ILE A 250 2.80 10.25 2.50
N ALA A 251 3.65 10.55 1.54
CA ALA A 251 5.12 10.45 1.61
C ALA A 251 5.63 9.02 1.91
N ALA A 252 4.85 7.98 1.68
CA ALA A 252 5.31 6.59 1.86
C ALA A 252 6.47 6.28 0.91
N MET A 253 6.31 6.62 -0.37
CA MET A 253 7.36 6.43 -1.37
C MET A 253 8.54 7.38 -1.17
N GLU A 254 8.35 8.58 -0.61
CA GLU A 254 9.42 9.45 -0.18
C GLU A 254 10.29 8.78 0.90
N ILE A 255 9.67 8.11 1.88
CA ILE A 255 10.42 7.36 2.90
C ILE A 255 11.25 6.25 2.24
N PHE A 256 10.67 5.44 1.34
CA PHE A 256 11.42 4.39 0.64
C PHE A 256 12.54 4.98 -0.24
N GLY A 257 12.27 6.07 -0.97
CA GLY A 257 13.28 6.80 -1.72
C GLY A 257 14.47 7.24 -0.86
N SER A 258 14.21 7.56 0.43
CA SER A 258 15.29 7.96 1.36
C SER A 258 16.27 6.83 1.71
N TYR A 259 15.93 5.59 1.43
CA TYR A 259 16.76 4.40 1.63
C TYR A 259 17.33 3.83 0.31
N MET A 260 17.03 4.47 -0.84
CA MET A 260 17.60 4.09 -2.14
C MET A 260 19.10 4.36 -2.19
N SER A 261 19.82 3.52 -2.95
CA SER A 261 21.20 3.78 -3.31
C SER A 261 21.32 4.99 -4.25
N LYS A 262 22.49 5.60 -4.29
CA LYS A 262 22.80 6.66 -5.27
C LYS A 262 22.95 6.12 -6.69
N ASP A 263 23.29 4.85 -6.81
CA ASP A 263 23.55 4.16 -8.08
C ASP A 263 22.25 3.72 -8.78
N ASP A 264 21.12 3.67 -8.05
CA ASP A 264 19.83 3.31 -8.61
C ASP A 264 19.26 4.46 -9.47
N THR A 265 18.62 4.13 -10.59
CA THR A 265 17.99 5.13 -11.48
C THR A 265 16.53 5.36 -11.06
N LEU A 266 16.16 6.62 -10.80
CA LEU A 266 14.78 6.96 -10.40
C LEU A 266 13.72 6.48 -11.41
N PRO A 267 13.87 6.72 -12.74
CA PRO A 267 12.88 6.21 -13.69
C PRO A 267 12.80 4.68 -13.74
N GLY A 268 13.95 4.00 -13.55
CA GLY A 268 13.99 2.54 -13.57
C GLY A 268 13.40 1.88 -12.33
N GLU A 269 13.22 2.63 -11.25
CA GLU A 269 12.60 2.14 -10.00
C GLU A 269 11.13 2.58 -9.86
N SER A 270 10.67 3.53 -10.70
CA SER A 270 9.28 4.02 -10.71
C SER A 270 8.40 3.37 -11.77
N VAL A 271 8.97 2.61 -12.70
CA VAL A 271 8.31 1.83 -13.75
C VAL A 271 8.38 0.34 -13.44
#